data_cdd31aa29ab256fd138ec2c0eb3f8b58
#
_entry.id   cdd31aa29ab256fd138ec2c0eb3f8b58
#
_cell.length_a   1.000
_cell.length_b   1.000
_cell.length_c   1.000
_cell.angle_alpha   90.00
_cell.angle_beta   90.00
_cell.angle_gamma   90.00
#
_symmetry.space_group_name_H-M   'P 1'
#
loop_
_entity.id
_entity.type
_entity.pdbx_description
1 polymer ?
#
loop_
_entity_poly.entity_id
_entity_poly.type
_entity_poly.pdbx_seq_one_letter_code
_entity_poly.pdbx_strand_id
1 'polypeptide(L)'
;MSRGAPDATTVARWREDVVFTESVRGCEFTFHTTWGIFSPRSVDDGSRLLLDHLDISSADNCLDVGCGYGVLGMAMAKLAPQGRTVMVDKDFVAVDYAKANCERNGLSNTEVFLSNGFNQIPK
;
A
#
# COMPACT_ATOMS: atom_id res chain seq x y z
N MET A 1 -8.02 -9.85 36.36
CA MET A 1 -7.80 -9.08 35.12
C MET A 1 -7.80 -10.02 33.92
N SER A 2 -8.65 -9.75 32.98
CA SER A 2 -8.76 -10.58 31.79
C SER A 2 -7.62 -10.24 30.80
N ARG A 3 -7.01 -11.29 30.26
CA ARG A 3 -6.01 -11.15 29.21
C ARG A 3 -6.46 -11.80 27.90
N GLY A 4 -7.71 -12.17 27.81
CA GLY A 4 -8.22 -12.83 26.62
C GLY A 4 -8.37 -11.86 25.46
N ALA A 5 -9.59 -11.45 25.20
CA ALA A 5 -9.87 -10.52 24.10
C ALA A 5 -9.52 -9.08 24.52
N PRO A 6 -9.05 -8.24 23.58
CA PRO A 6 -8.92 -6.81 23.84
C PRO A 6 -10.27 -6.17 24.13
N ASP A 7 -10.28 -5.08 24.89
CA ASP A 7 -11.51 -4.35 25.16
C ASP A 7 -11.98 -3.56 23.93
N ALA A 8 -13.19 -2.99 24.01
CA ALA A 8 -13.79 -2.28 22.89
C ALA A 8 -12.97 -1.06 22.46
N THR A 9 -12.33 -0.38 23.41
CA THR A 9 -11.46 0.79 23.11
C THR A 9 -10.24 0.38 22.32
N THR A 10 -9.59 -0.74 22.70
CA THR A 10 -8.43 -1.25 21.96
C THR A 10 -8.80 -1.70 20.56
N VAL A 11 -9.93 -2.39 20.40
CA VAL A 11 -10.41 -2.83 19.08
C VAL A 11 -10.72 -1.63 18.20
N ALA A 12 -11.38 -0.60 18.74
CA ALA A 12 -11.66 0.62 18.00
C ALA A 12 -10.38 1.32 17.54
N ARG A 13 -9.36 1.36 18.40
CA ARG A 13 -8.05 1.94 18.06
C ARG A 13 -7.38 1.18 16.94
N TRP A 14 -7.47 -0.15 16.91
CA TRP A 14 -6.88 -0.96 15.84
C TRP A 14 -7.55 -0.74 14.49
N ARG A 15 -8.80 -0.29 14.48
CA ARG A 15 -9.55 0.05 13.26
C ARG A 15 -9.46 1.53 12.90
N GLU A 16 -8.80 2.31 13.76
CA GLU A 16 -8.66 3.73 13.55
C GLU A 16 -7.83 4.02 12.30
N ASP A 17 -8.29 4.97 11.52
CA ASP A 17 -7.60 5.44 10.34
C ASP A 17 -6.39 6.28 10.76
N VAL A 18 -5.20 5.85 10.37
CA VAL A 18 -3.96 6.58 10.62
C VAL A 18 -3.53 7.22 9.32
N VAL A 19 -3.35 8.54 9.33
CA VAL A 19 -3.04 9.31 8.13
C VAL A 19 -1.68 9.97 8.28
N PHE A 20 -0.83 9.84 7.27
CA PHE A 20 0.44 10.56 7.23
C PHE A 20 0.79 10.91 5.79
N THR A 21 1.64 11.93 5.64
CA THR A 21 2.14 12.38 4.34
C THR A 21 3.64 12.12 4.28
N GLU A 22 4.10 11.60 3.16
CA GLU A 22 5.49 11.22 2.97
C GLU A 22 5.91 11.50 1.53
N SER A 23 7.14 11.96 1.34
CA SER A 23 7.72 12.15 0.01
C SER A 23 8.51 10.90 -0.38
N VAL A 24 8.19 10.33 -1.54
CA VAL A 24 8.87 9.15 -2.07
C VAL A 24 9.30 9.46 -3.50
N ARG A 25 10.60 9.40 -3.76
CA ARG A 25 11.18 9.68 -5.09
C ARG A 25 10.74 11.04 -5.64
N GLY A 26 10.64 12.04 -4.75
CA GLY A 26 10.24 13.39 -5.15
C GLY A 26 8.73 13.57 -5.32
N CYS A 27 7.95 12.53 -5.10
CA CYS A 27 6.49 12.59 -5.18
C CYS A 27 5.89 12.58 -3.78
N GLU A 28 4.99 13.50 -3.49
CA GLU A 28 4.31 13.56 -2.21
C GLU A 28 3.04 12.74 -2.25
N PHE A 29 2.88 11.86 -1.26
CA PHE A 29 1.70 11.02 -1.11
C PHE A 29 1.10 11.21 0.26
N THR A 30 -0.23 11.13 0.34
CA THR A 30 -0.95 11.00 1.61
C THR A 30 -1.42 9.57 1.74
N PHE A 31 -0.95 8.89 2.78
CA PHE A 31 -1.27 7.50 3.04
C PHE A 31 -2.25 7.36 4.20
N HIS A 32 -3.24 6.52 4.02
CA HIS A 32 -4.12 6.05 5.08
C HIS A 32 -3.76 4.61 5.39
N THR A 33 -3.64 4.30 6.66
CA THR A 33 -3.34 2.95 7.12
C THR A 33 -4.02 2.71 8.46
N THR A 34 -3.76 1.59 9.09
CA THR A 34 -4.27 1.27 10.42
C THR A 34 -3.24 0.44 11.18
N TRP A 35 -3.42 0.32 12.49
CA TRP A 35 -2.48 -0.39 13.35
C TRP A 35 -2.34 -1.88 13.01
N GLY A 36 -3.31 -2.46 12.29
CA GLY A 36 -3.23 -3.85 11.84
C GLY A 36 -2.33 -4.06 10.62
N ILE A 37 -1.81 -2.99 10.03
CA ILE A 37 -0.93 -3.06 8.86
C ILE A 37 0.47 -2.61 9.27
N PHE A 38 1.49 -3.31 8.76
CA PHE A 38 2.89 -3.03 9.04
C PHE A 38 3.27 -1.59 8.67
N SER A 39 4.11 -0.96 9.52
CA SER A 39 4.59 0.42 9.35
C SER A 39 3.45 1.44 9.18
N PRO A 40 2.56 1.59 10.18
CA PRO A 40 1.35 2.38 10.02
C PRO A 40 1.53 3.90 9.99
N ARG A 41 2.72 4.42 10.28
CA ARG A 41 2.92 5.88 10.38
C ARG A 41 4.02 6.43 9.49
N SER A 42 4.75 5.56 8.80
CA SER A 42 5.83 5.98 7.92
C SER A 42 6.16 4.87 6.93
N VAL A 43 6.84 5.23 5.86
CA VAL A 43 7.40 4.26 4.94
C VAL A 43 8.59 3.61 5.64
N ASP A 44 8.62 2.27 5.72
CA ASP A 44 9.71 1.58 6.40
C ASP A 44 11.02 1.70 5.61
N ASP A 45 12.15 1.50 6.31
CA ASP A 45 13.48 1.70 5.73
C ASP A 45 13.76 0.76 4.57
N GLY A 46 13.26 -0.48 4.63
CA GLY A 46 13.44 -1.45 3.56
C GLY A 46 12.73 -1.03 2.28
N SER A 47 11.49 -0.58 2.39
CA SER A 47 10.71 -0.09 1.26
C SER A 47 11.34 1.16 0.68
N ARG A 48 11.80 2.08 1.51
CA ARG A 48 12.46 3.32 1.08
C ARG A 48 13.75 3.03 0.33
N LEU A 49 14.60 2.13 0.87
CA LEU A 49 15.83 1.72 0.22
C LEU A 49 15.56 1.10 -1.16
N LEU A 50 14.57 0.21 -1.23
CA LEU A 50 14.17 -0.41 -2.49
C LEU A 50 13.69 0.63 -3.49
N LEU A 51 12.84 1.57 -3.06
CA LEU A 51 12.31 2.63 -3.91
C LEU A 51 13.40 3.53 -4.46
N ASP A 52 14.42 3.84 -3.65
CA ASP A 52 15.53 4.70 -4.07
C ASP A 52 16.38 4.05 -5.16
N HIS A 53 16.37 2.72 -5.27
CA HIS A 53 17.19 1.97 -6.21
C HIS A 53 16.41 1.34 -7.37
N LEU A 54 15.08 1.52 -7.41
CA LEU A 54 14.28 1.01 -8.52
C LEU A 54 14.53 1.81 -9.79
N ASP A 55 14.75 1.07 -10.88
CA ASP A 55 14.88 1.65 -12.21
C ASP A 55 13.60 1.37 -13.00
N ILE A 56 12.71 2.36 -13.05
CA ILE A 56 11.39 2.24 -13.65
C ILE A 56 11.24 3.25 -14.78
N SER A 57 10.89 2.75 -15.96
CA SER A 57 10.60 3.58 -17.12
C SER A 57 9.12 3.95 -17.17
N SER A 58 8.78 5.04 -17.83
CA SER A 58 7.43 5.63 -17.80
C SER A 58 6.32 4.72 -18.33
N ALA A 59 6.65 3.73 -19.16
CA ALA A 59 5.69 2.80 -19.74
C ALA A 59 5.78 1.38 -19.15
N ASP A 60 6.53 1.20 -18.07
CA ASP A 60 6.68 -0.12 -17.45
C ASP A 60 5.40 -0.60 -16.79
N ASN A 61 5.14 -1.89 -16.92
CA ASN A 61 4.08 -2.55 -16.17
C ASN A 61 4.71 -3.16 -14.92
N CYS A 62 4.11 -2.88 -13.76
CA CYS A 62 4.68 -3.24 -12.47
C CYS A 62 3.74 -4.14 -11.69
N LEU A 63 4.32 -4.96 -10.82
CA LEU A 63 3.57 -5.85 -9.93
C LEU A 63 4.13 -5.73 -8.52
N ASP A 64 3.25 -5.46 -7.57
CA ASP A 64 3.58 -5.37 -6.14
C ASP A 64 2.85 -6.48 -5.40
N VAL A 65 3.57 -7.52 -4.99
CA VAL A 65 3.03 -8.65 -4.22
C VAL A 65 3.24 -8.39 -2.74
N GLY A 66 2.15 -8.48 -1.96
CA GLY A 66 2.20 -8.10 -0.55
C GLY A 66 2.19 -6.59 -0.40
N CYS A 67 1.28 -5.92 -1.10
CA CYS A 67 1.32 -4.46 -1.25
C CYS A 67 1.04 -3.67 0.02
N GLY A 68 0.46 -4.27 1.05
CA GLY A 68 0.08 -3.55 2.26
C GLY A 68 -0.85 -2.39 1.93
N TYR A 69 -0.60 -1.22 2.52
CA TYR A 69 -1.41 -0.04 2.25
C TYR A 69 -1.00 0.72 0.98
N GLY A 70 -0.01 0.21 0.22
CA GLY A 70 0.23 0.63 -1.15
C GLY A 70 1.50 1.43 -1.45
N VAL A 71 2.46 1.51 -0.54
CA VAL A 71 3.65 2.38 -0.70
C VAL A 71 4.40 2.10 -1.99
N LEU A 72 4.86 0.87 -2.19
CA LEU A 72 5.66 0.51 -3.38
C LEU A 72 4.86 0.63 -4.67
N GLY A 73 3.66 0.05 -4.68
CA GLY A 73 2.81 0.06 -5.87
C GLY A 73 2.42 1.46 -6.30
N MET A 74 2.10 2.33 -5.35
CA MET A 74 1.76 3.72 -5.67
C MET A 74 2.95 4.47 -6.22
N ALA A 75 4.14 4.27 -5.67
CA ALA A 75 5.36 4.89 -6.18
C ALA A 75 5.66 4.40 -7.59
N MET A 76 5.56 3.09 -7.85
CA MET A 76 5.75 2.53 -9.19
C MET A 76 4.73 3.09 -10.19
N ALA A 77 3.47 3.20 -9.79
CA ALA A 77 2.43 3.76 -10.66
C ALA A 77 2.72 5.22 -11.02
N LYS A 78 3.23 5.99 -10.08
CA LYS A 78 3.59 7.39 -10.32
C LYS A 78 4.78 7.52 -11.26
N LEU A 79 5.76 6.64 -11.12
CA LEU A 79 6.97 6.62 -11.96
C LEU A 79 6.71 6.06 -13.36
N ALA A 80 5.69 5.21 -13.52
CA ALA A 80 5.31 4.60 -14.79
C ALA A 80 3.87 5.00 -15.17
N PRO A 81 3.61 6.29 -15.44
CA PRO A 81 2.25 6.75 -15.69
C PRO A 81 1.63 6.23 -16.98
N GLN A 82 2.44 5.76 -17.91
CA GLN A 82 1.98 5.17 -19.18
C GLN A 82 1.85 3.65 -19.11
N GLY A 83 2.30 3.05 -18.03
CA GLY A 83 2.15 1.63 -17.76
C GLY A 83 1.01 1.36 -16.79
N ARG A 84 0.92 0.12 -16.35
CA ARG A 84 -0.09 -0.33 -15.40
C ARG A 84 0.58 -0.99 -14.22
N THR A 85 0.15 -0.64 -13.02
CA THR A 85 0.64 -1.25 -11.80
C THR A 85 -0.45 -2.11 -11.17
N VAL A 86 -0.14 -3.38 -10.97
CA VAL A 86 -1.02 -4.34 -10.28
C VAL A 86 -0.47 -4.55 -8.87
N MET A 87 -1.34 -4.44 -7.89
CA MET A 87 -1.00 -4.58 -6.47
C MET A 87 -1.86 -5.66 -5.86
N VAL A 88 -1.25 -6.60 -5.17
CA VAL A 88 -1.98 -7.70 -4.56
C VAL A 88 -1.55 -7.91 -3.11
N ASP A 89 -2.48 -8.35 -2.27
CA ASP A 89 -2.21 -8.75 -0.90
C ASP A 89 -3.19 -9.85 -0.50
N LYS A 90 -2.80 -10.67 0.45
CA LYS A 90 -3.66 -11.72 1.00
C LYS A 90 -4.61 -11.18 2.07
N ASP A 91 -4.37 -9.99 2.57
CA ASP A 91 -5.16 -9.33 3.61
C ASP A 91 -6.13 -8.34 2.97
N PHE A 92 -7.43 -8.58 3.13
CA PHE A 92 -8.43 -7.71 2.52
C PHE A 92 -8.44 -6.30 3.11
N VAL A 93 -8.03 -6.12 4.37
CA VAL A 93 -7.90 -4.78 4.98
C VAL A 93 -6.80 -4.00 4.26
N ALA A 94 -5.66 -4.63 4.00
CA ALA A 94 -4.58 -4.01 3.23
C ALA A 94 -5.06 -3.63 1.82
N VAL A 95 -5.76 -4.53 1.14
CA VAL A 95 -6.31 -4.27 -0.19
C VAL A 95 -7.25 -3.05 -0.18
N ASP A 96 -8.13 -2.96 0.80
CA ASP A 96 -9.04 -1.81 0.91
C ASP A 96 -8.29 -0.50 1.12
N TYR A 97 -7.29 -0.49 1.98
CA TYR A 97 -6.46 0.69 2.19
C TYR A 97 -5.66 1.06 0.94
N ALA A 98 -5.09 0.07 0.26
CA ALA A 98 -4.33 0.34 -0.97
C ALA A 98 -5.22 0.92 -2.07
N LYS A 99 -6.42 0.38 -2.26
CA LYS A 99 -7.39 0.93 -3.22
C LYS A 99 -7.73 2.38 -2.91
N ALA A 100 -8.08 2.66 -1.65
CA ALA A 100 -8.45 3.99 -1.22
C ALA A 100 -7.29 4.97 -1.36
N ASN A 101 -6.08 4.53 -1.05
CA ASN A 101 -4.87 5.37 -1.19
C ASN A 101 -4.59 5.70 -2.66
N CYS A 102 -4.73 4.75 -3.57
CA CYS A 102 -4.57 5.01 -5.00
C CYS A 102 -5.58 6.08 -5.48
N GLU A 103 -6.82 5.95 -5.08
CA GLU A 103 -7.87 6.92 -5.42
C GLU A 103 -7.58 8.30 -4.87
N ARG A 104 -7.25 8.38 -3.57
CA ARG A 104 -6.98 9.65 -2.88
C ARG A 104 -5.77 10.38 -3.46
N ASN A 105 -4.80 9.65 -3.99
CA ASN A 105 -3.61 10.25 -4.60
C ASN A 105 -3.73 10.41 -6.12
N GLY A 106 -4.91 10.20 -6.68
CA GLY A 106 -5.19 10.48 -8.08
C GLY A 106 -4.53 9.51 -9.06
N LEU A 107 -4.22 8.29 -8.64
CA LEU A 107 -3.60 7.30 -9.51
C LEU A 107 -4.69 6.53 -10.27
N SER A 108 -4.66 6.62 -11.60
CA SER A 108 -5.65 5.96 -12.47
C SER A 108 -5.14 4.70 -13.15
N ASN A 109 -3.84 4.41 -13.03
CA ASN A 109 -3.18 3.28 -13.69
C ASN A 109 -2.89 2.12 -12.73
N THR A 110 -3.69 1.97 -11.69
CA THR A 110 -3.51 0.91 -10.69
C THR A 110 -4.69 -0.05 -10.67
N GLU A 111 -4.40 -1.31 -10.36
CA GLU A 111 -5.40 -2.31 -9.99
C GLU A 111 -4.96 -2.99 -8.70
N VAL A 112 -5.88 -3.15 -7.77
CA VAL A 112 -5.59 -3.77 -6.47
C VAL A 112 -6.52 -4.95 -6.28
N PHE A 113 -5.94 -6.12 -5.99
CA PHE A 113 -6.68 -7.37 -5.83
C PHE A 113 -6.33 -8.07 -4.54
N LEU A 114 -7.32 -8.78 -3.99
CA LEU A 114 -7.06 -9.79 -2.97
C LEU A 114 -6.49 -11.02 -3.67
N SER A 115 -5.29 -11.45 -3.29
CA SER A 115 -4.64 -12.60 -3.91
C SER A 115 -3.70 -13.29 -2.93
N ASN A 116 -3.70 -14.61 -2.97
CA ASN A 116 -2.76 -15.43 -2.24
C ASN A 116 -1.57 -15.77 -3.16
N GLY A 117 -0.62 -14.82 -3.24
CA GLY A 117 0.51 -14.94 -4.15
C GLY A 117 0.13 -14.63 -5.59
N PHE A 118 0.54 -15.49 -6.53
CA PHE A 118 0.34 -15.26 -7.97
C PHE A 118 -0.93 -15.91 -8.53
N ASN A 119 -1.71 -16.60 -7.71
CA ASN A 119 -2.80 -17.46 -8.19
C ASN A 119 -3.94 -16.71 -8.87
N GLN A 120 -4.17 -15.46 -8.50
CA GLN A 120 -5.31 -14.66 -8.95
C GLN A 120 -4.89 -13.46 -9.79
N ILE A 121 -3.64 -13.41 -10.22
CA ILE A 121 -3.14 -12.29 -11.03
C ILE A 121 -3.47 -12.57 -12.49
N PRO A 122 -4.05 -11.59 -13.21
CA PRO A 122 -4.32 -11.72 -14.65
C PRO A 122 -3.02 -11.91 -15.45
N LYS A 123 -3.07 -12.78 -16.41
CA LYS A 123 -1.93 -13.03 -17.29
C LYS A 123 -1.91 -12.07 -18.48
#